data_23721dca36e28740542e56a3da7ac81e
#
_entry.id   23721dca36e28740542e56a3da7ac81e
#
_cell.length_a   1.000
_cell.length_b   1.000
_cell.length_c   1.000
_cell.angle_alpha   90.00
_cell.angle_beta   90.00
_cell.angle_gamma   90.00
#
_symmetry.space_group_name_H-M   'P 1'
#
loop_
_entity.id
_entity.type
_entity.pdbx_description
1 polymer ?
#
loop_
_entity_poly.entity_id
_entity_poly.type
_entity_poly.pdbx_seq_one_letter_code
_entity_poly.pdbx_strand_id
1 'polypeptide(L)'
;MTDANYDCGSVIDIADEPRHRLIIGNEFVRAFAVEIAPGDRTLCHHHPHDYLFYVASGAEIISAARGEEPKRLHHEDGQCELSPAGLTHVVENLSGTPFRNVVVELLPRSESLRRGAPPTAAAGTAQPDMLLNEVPGAVFRVTMQPGAEVEIAGPAILASAYDDPLTLKEVDAFDIPLDNFCKLMWVCAPRQVAVKNLAKQTARLIVFQIGRQTGERR
;
A
#
# COMPACT_ATOMS: atom_id res chain seq x y z
N MET A 1 12.57 -7.16 32.23
CA MET A 1 12.52 -6.70 30.84
C MET A 1 13.55 -7.54 30.12
N THR A 2 13.13 -8.47 29.29
CA THR A 2 14.06 -9.29 28.50
C THR A 2 14.62 -8.39 27.42
N ASP A 3 15.94 -8.20 27.40
CA ASP A 3 16.67 -7.57 26.31
C ASP A 3 16.41 -8.40 25.04
N ALA A 4 15.35 -8.08 24.33
CA ALA A 4 15.09 -8.67 23.03
C ALA A 4 16.25 -8.24 22.12
N ASN A 5 17.11 -9.18 21.76
CA ASN A 5 18.21 -8.91 20.83
C ASN A 5 17.62 -8.68 19.42
N TYR A 6 17.58 -7.43 18.99
CA TYR A 6 17.19 -7.02 17.63
C TYR A 6 18.41 -6.99 16.69
N ASP A 7 19.40 -7.86 16.93
CA ASP A 7 20.57 -7.93 16.08
C ASP A 7 20.20 -8.27 14.64
N CYS A 8 20.55 -7.37 13.73
CA CYS A 8 20.49 -7.58 12.29
C CYS A 8 21.66 -8.47 11.84
N GLY A 9 21.57 -9.78 12.06
CA GLY A 9 22.58 -10.74 11.59
C GLY A 9 22.77 -10.68 10.08
N SER A 10 22.11 -11.54 9.32
CA SER A 10 22.08 -11.44 7.86
C SER A 10 20.93 -10.54 7.41
N VAL A 11 21.25 -9.61 6.50
CA VAL A 11 20.28 -8.71 5.88
C VAL A 11 19.79 -9.33 4.58
N ILE A 12 18.47 -9.35 4.38
CA ILE A 12 17.85 -9.82 3.13
C ILE A 12 17.17 -8.65 2.42
N ASP A 13 16.87 -8.79 1.13
CA ASP A 13 15.98 -7.86 0.42
C ASP A 13 14.55 -8.00 0.96
N ILE A 14 13.79 -6.90 0.98
CA ILE A 14 12.38 -6.92 1.39
C ILE A 14 11.57 -7.97 0.62
N ALA A 15 11.91 -8.25 -0.64
CA ALA A 15 11.22 -9.25 -1.46
C ALA A 15 11.46 -10.70 -0.99
N ASP A 16 12.48 -10.94 -0.18
CA ASP A 16 12.81 -12.24 0.39
C ASP A 16 12.29 -12.40 1.83
N GLU A 17 11.71 -11.33 2.41
CA GLU A 17 11.17 -11.35 3.77
C GLU A 17 9.78 -11.99 3.77
N PRO A 18 9.55 -13.12 4.50
CA PRO A 18 8.31 -13.91 4.37
C PRO A 18 6.99 -13.21 4.71
N ARG A 19 7.01 -12.13 5.55
CA ARG A 19 5.82 -11.33 5.90
C ARG A 19 5.52 -10.26 4.86
N HIS A 20 6.47 -10.00 3.94
CA HIS A 20 6.34 -9.06 2.83
C HIS A 20 6.04 -9.84 1.54
N ARG A 21 4.78 -10.14 1.31
CA ARG A 21 4.38 -10.90 0.14
C ARG A 21 4.36 -10.02 -1.10
N LEU A 22 5.30 -10.20 -2.03
CA LEU A 22 5.35 -9.51 -3.32
C LEU A 22 4.14 -9.93 -4.17
N ILE A 23 3.27 -8.99 -4.50
CA ILE A 23 2.06 -9.21 -5.31
C ILE A 23 2.25 -8.63 -6.72
N ILE A 24 2.86 -7.45 -6.82
CA ILE A 24 3.12 -6.79 -8.10
C ILE A 24 4.62 -6.51 -8.21
N GLY A 25 5.22 -6.96 -9.30
CA GLY A 25 6.59 -6.61 -9.67
C GLY A 25 6.64 -6.25 -11.15
N ASN A 26 7.04 -5.01 -11.47
CA ASN A 26 7.25 -4.56 -12.84
C ASN A 26 8.41 -3.55 -12.88
N GLU A 27 8.65 -2.90 -14.02
CA GLU A 27 9.73 -1.94 -14.20
C GLU A 27 9.58 -0.61 -13.44
N PHE A 28 8.39 -0.35 -12.84
CA PHE A 28 8.06 0.90 -12.17
C PHE A 28 7.92 0.74 -10.67
N VAL A 29 7.42 -0.42 -10.19
CA VAL A 29 7.08 -0.64 -8.79
C VAL A 29 7.29 -2.09 -8.37
N ARG A 30 7.53 -2.28 -7.05
CA ARG A 30 7.30 -3.53 -6.34
C ARG A 30 6.26 -3.28 -5.25
N ALA A 31 5.14 -3.99 -5.26
CA ALA A 31 4.09 -3.80 -4.27
C ALA A 31 3.87 -5.08 -3.45
N PHE A 32 3.82 -4.90 -2.14
CA PHE A 32 3.77 -5.96 -1.15
C PHE A 32 2.51 -5.84 -0.30
N ALA A 33 1.89 -6.97 0.01
CA ALA A 33 0.97 -7.11 1.13
C ALA A 33 1.76 -7.62 2.33
N VAL A 34 1.75 -6.87 3.42
CA VAL A 34 2.53 -7.16 4.62
C VAL A 34 1.60 -7.55 5.76
N GLU A 35 1.84 -8.71 6.38
CA GLU A 35 1.15 -9.14 7.58
C GLU A 35 2.12 -9.68 8.61
N ILE A 36 2.13 -9.06 9.80
CA ILE A 36 2.90 -9.49 10.97
C ILE A 36 1.92 -9.90 12.05
N ALA A 37 1.88 -11.19 12.37
CA ALA A 37 0.97 -11.74 13.37
C ALA A 37 1.28 -11.19 14.79
N PRO A 38 0.34 -11.27 15.74
CA PRO A 38 0.60 -10.90 17.13
C PRO A 38 1.83 -11.60 17.72
N GLY A 39 2.76 -10.81 18.23
CA GLY A 39 4.01 -11.31 18.81
C GLY A 39 5.04 -11.83 17.79
N ASP A 40 4.74 -11.77 16.50
CA ASP A 40 5.67 -12.16 15.45
C ASP A 40 6.62 -11.02 15.07
N ARG A 41 7.73 -11.37 14.42
CA ARG A 41 8.83 -10.47 14.09
C ARG A 41 9.39 -10.78 12.71
N THR A 42 9.64 -9.74 11.90
CA THR A 42 10.31 -9.88 10.60
C THR A 42 11.76 -10.31 10.76
N LEU A 43 12.31 -10.89 9.71
CA LEU A 43 13.76 -10.96 9.54
C LEU A 43 14.32 -9.54 9.33
N CYS A 44 15.64 -9.38 9.54
CA CYS A 44 16.28 -8.11 9.20
C CYS A 44 16.30 -7.94 7.69
N HIS A 45 15.59 -6.94 7.19
CA HIS A 45 15.42 -6.70 5.76
C HIS A 45 15.72 -5.25 5.39
N HIS A 46 16.04 -5.06 4.11
CA HIS A 46 16.44 -3.78 3.53
C HIS A 46 15.44 -3.30 2.49
N HIS A 47 15.09 -2.00 2.56
CA HIS A 47 14.30 -1.27 1.57
C HIS A 47 15.25 -0.49 0.64
N PRO A 48 15.57 -1.00 -0.56
CA PRO A 48 16.52 -0.35 -1.46
C PRO A 48 15.98 0.87 -2.19
N HIS A 49 14.67 1.09 -2.15
CA HIS A 49 13.97 2.17 -2.86
C HIS A 49 13.09 2.99 -1.92
N ASP A 50 12.79 4.22 -2.32
CA ASP A 50 11.71 5.00 -1.68
C ASP A 50 10.41 4.22 -1.80
N TYR A 51 9.58 4.29 -0.78
CA TYR A 51 8.34 3.54 -0.77
C TYR A 51 7.19 4.30 -0.12
N LEU A 52 6.01 4.14 -0.69
CA LEU A 52 4.74 4.52 -0.07
C LEU A 52 4.27 3.37 0.81
N PHE A 53 3.76 3.65 1.99
CA PHE A 53 3.04 2.63 2.73
C PHE A 53 1.69 3.13 3.25
N TYR A 54 0.77 2.21 3.40
CA TYR A 54 -0.57 2.43 3.92
C TYR A 54 -0.89 1.36 4.96
N VAL A 55 -1.26 1.78 6.16
CA VAL A 55 -1.63 0.90 7.28
C VAL A 55 -3.09 0.49 7.15
N ALA A 56 -3.33 -0.80 6.92
CA ALA A 56 -4.66 -1.39 6.84
C ALA A 56 -5.19 -1.85 8.21
N SER A 57 -4.30 -2.31 9.09
CA SER A 57 -4.61 -2.65 10.49
C SER A 57 -3.44 -2.19 11.33
N GLY A 58 -3.68 -1.19 12.15
CA GLY A 58 -2.69 -0.57 13.02
C GLY A 58 -2.26 -1.46 14.18
N ALA A 59 -1.11 -1.14 14.76
CA ALA A 59 -0.53 -1.86 15.87
C ALA A 59 0.48 -1.03 16.65
N GLU A 60 0.74 -1.43 17.87
CA GLU A 60 1.96 -1.13 18.59
C GLU A 60 3.08 -2.03 18.06
N ILE A 61 4.17 -1.45 17.60
CA ILE A 61 5.32 -2.18 17.07
C ILE A 61 6.63 -1.75 17.71
N ILE A 62 7.64 -2.59 17.65
CA ILE A 62 9.05 -2.18 17.73
C ILE A 62 9.59 -2.13 16.31
N SER A 63 10.19 -1.00 15.92
CA SER A 63 11.03 -0.89 14.74
C SER A 63 12.47 -0.73 15.18
N ALA A 64 13.30 -1.71 14.88
CA ALA A 64 14.73 -1.75 15.22
C ALA A 64 15.54 -1.54 13.95
N ALA A 65 15.88 -0.29 13.65
CA ALA A 65 16.74 0.06 12.54
C ALA A 65 18.19 -0.29 12.85
N ARG A 66 18.90 -0.79 11.83
CA ARG A 66 20.29 -1.20 11.98
C ARG A 66 21.18 -0.04 12.43
N GLY A 67 21.84 -0.22 13.57
CA GLY A 67 22.73 0.81 14.15
C GLY A 67 22.01 1.89 14.94
N GLU A 68 20.70 1.75 15.18
CA GLU A 68 19.93 2.64 16.05
C GLU A 68 19.32 1.86 17.23
N GLU A 69 18.95 2.60 18.27
CA GLU A 69 18.14 2.03 19.36
C GLU A 69 16.75 1.66 18.87
N PRO A 70 16.20 0.50 19.28
CA PRO A 70 14.85 0.10 18.93
C PRO A 70 13.82 1.13 19.36
N LYS A 71 12.90 1.51 18.46
CA LYS A 71 11.84 2.49 18.70
C LYS A 71 10.49 1.80 18.82
N ARG A 72 9.77 2.09 19.89
CA ARG A 72 8.36 1.71 20.00
C ARG A 72 7.51 2.74 19.25
N LEU A 73 6.71 2.27 18.31
CA LEU A 73 5.86 3.09 17.45
C LEU A 73 4.42 2.60 17.56
N HIS A 74 3.49 3.53 17.44
CA HIS A 74 2.07 3.24 17.28
C HIS A 74 1.65 3.65 15.87
N HIS A 75 1.17 2.69 15.10
CA HIS A 75 0.59 2.95 13.77
C HIS A 75 -0.93 2.83 13.84
N GLU A 76 -1.62 3.85 13.33
CA GLU A 76 -3.08 3.89 13.25
C GLU A 76 -3.59 3.34 11.92
N ASP A 77 -4.82 2.82 11.92
CA ASP A 77 -5.53 2.47 10.69
C ASP A 77 -5.64 3.68 9.76
N GLY A 78 -5.26 3.51 8.52
CA GLY A 78 -5.30 4.58 7.52
C GLY A 78 -4.09 5.51 7.50
N GLN A 79 -3.12 5.33 8.40
CA GLN A 79 -1.85 6.05 8.32
C GLN A 79 -1.15 5.76 7.00
N CYS A 80 -0.60 6.82 6.39
CA CYS A 80 0.06 6.73 5.10
C CYS A 80 1.24 7.69 5.06
N GLU A 81 2.37 7.25 4.52
CA GLU A 81 3.55 8.11 4.34
C GLU A 81 4.43 7.64 3.18
N LEU A 82 5.31 8.53 2.72
CA LEU A 82 6.43 8.25 1.85
C LEU A 82 7.70 8.13 2.70
N SER A 83 8.34 6.98 2.65
CA SER A 83 9.59 6.72 3.37
C SER A 83 10.77 6.65 2.40
N PRO A 84 11.94 7.22 2.76
CA PRO A 84 13.12 7.19 1.91
C PRO A 84 13.74 5.79 1.83
N ALA A 85 14.46 5.56 0.74
CA ALA A 85 15.31 4.38 0.55
C ALA A 85 16.39 4.25 1.63
N GLY A 86 16.87 3.02 1.81
CA GLY A 86 18.03 2.75 2.67
C GLY A 86 17.70 2.21 4.06
N LEU A 87 16.42 2.17 4.45
CA LEU A 87 16.04 1.59 5.74
C LEU A 87 16.38 0.09 5.77
N THR A 88 17.12 -0.31 6.81
CA THR A 88 17.39 -1.71 7.14
C THR A 88 16.93 -1.95 8.56
N HIS A 89 15.94 -2.81 8.76
CA HIS A 89 15.32 -2.97 10.08
C HIS A 89 14.70 -4.35 10.33
N VAL A 90 14.31 -4.53 11.58
CA VAL A 90 13.42 -5.59 12.06
C VAL A 90 12.17 -4.91 12.59
N VAL A 91 11.00 -5.49 12.34
CA VAL A 91 9.72 -5.04 12.92
C VAL A 91 9.12 -6.17 13.74
N GLU A 92 8.71 -5.87 14.98
CA GLU A 92 7.98 -6.79 15.87
C GLU A 92 6.61 -6.22 16.20
N ASN A 93 5.55 -7.03 16.05
CA ASN A 93 4.19 -6.64 16.42
C ASN A 93 3.93 -6.94 17.89
N LEU A 94 3.71 -5.91 18.69
CA LEU A 94 3.41 -6.02 20.13
C LEU A 94 1.91 -6.09 20.44
N SER A 95 1.04 -5.90 19.43
CA SER A 95 -0.41 -5.90 19.61
C SER A 95 -0.99 -7.31 19.64
N GLY A 96 -2.22 -7.44 20.14
CA GLY A 96 -2.99 -8.68 20.11
C GLY A 96 -3.69 -8.94 18.76
N THR A 97 -3.53 -8.05 17.78
CA THR A 97 -4.10 -8.14 16.43
C THR A 97 -3.00 -8.10 15.38
N PRO A 98 -3.20 -8.68 14.18
CA PRO A 98 -2.22 -8.60 13.10
C PRO A 98 -1.95 -7.14 12.70
N PHE A 99 -0.68 -6.78 12.54
CA PHE A 99 -0.27 -5.54 11.87
C PHE A 99 -0.29 -5.78 10.37
N ARG A 100 -1.09 -5.00 9.63
CA ARG A 100 -1.25 -5.12 8.18
C ARG A 100 -0.95 -3.81 7.49
N ASN A 101 -0.13 -3.86 6.45
CA ASN A 101 0.11 -2.70 5.61
C ASN A 101 0.38 -3.09 4.16
N VAL A 102 0.19 -2.14 3.24
CA VAL A 102 0.60 -2.23 1.84
C VAL A 102 1.84 -1.37 1.67
N VAL A 103 2.91 -1.95 1.16
CA VAL A 103 4.16 -1.27 0.82
C VAL A 103 4.28 -1.22 -0.69
N VAL A 104 4.56 -0.04 -1.25
CA VAL A 104 4.78 0.17 -2.67
C VAL A 104 6.14 0.83 -2.87
N GLU A 105 7.16 0.05 -3.21
CA GLU A 105 8.46 0.59 -3.60
C GLU A 105 8.41 1.21 -4.99
N LEU A 106 9.02 2.39 -5.09
CA LEU A 106 9.07 3.23 -6.28
C LEU A 106 10.41 3.03 -7.00
N LEU A 107 10.41 2.23 -8.06
CA LEU A 107 11.62 1.96 -8.83
C LEU A 107 12.03 3.20 -9.65
N PRO A 108 13.30 3.35 -10.06
CA PRO A 108 13.78 4.56 -10.75
C PRO A 108 12.96 4.97 -11.97
N ARG A 109 12.39 4.00 -12.70
CA ARG A 109 11.54 4.29 -13.87
C ARG A 109 10.17 4.88 -13.51
N SER A 110 9.72 4.76 -12.26
CA SER A 110 8.45 5.36 -11.81
C SER A 110 8.43 6.89 -12.00
N GLU A 111 9.57 7.55 -11.91
CA GLU A 111 9.70 8.99 -12.15
C GLU A 111 9.36 9.42 -13.58
N SER A 112 9.45 8.52 -14.55
CA SER A 112 9.07 8.78 -15.94
C SER A 112 7.56 8.76 -16.17
N LEU A 113 6.80 8.21 -15.25
CA LEU A 113 5.36 8.13 -15.34
C LEU A 113 4.70 9.49 -15.09
N ARG A 114 3.53 9.71 -15.71
CA ARG A 114 2.64 10.83 -15.42
C ARG A 114 1.45 10.30 -14.66
N ARG A 115 1.18 10.90 -13.49
CA ARG A 115 0.05 10.55 -12.65
C ARG A 115 -1.25 10.79 -13.40
N GLY A 116 -2.18 9.83 -13.30
CA GLY A 116 -3.54 9.97 -13.80
C GLY A 116 -4.35 11.03 -13.06
N ALA A 117 -5.55 11.30 -13.53
CA ALA A 117 -6.50 12.12 -12.78
C ALA A 117 -6.86 11.44 -11.45
N PRO A 118 -7.19 12.20 -10.40
CA PRO A 118 -7.70 11.65 -9.15
C PRO A 118 -8.90 10.72 -9.38
N PRO A 119 -9.18 9.77 -8.47
CA PRO A 119 -10.37 8.93 -8.56
C PRO A 119 -11.64 9.76 -8.69
N THR A 120 -12.57 9.36 -9.56
CA THR A 120 -13.84 10.05 -9.80
C THR A 120 -15.02 9.11 -9.63
N ALA A 121 -16.13 9.64 -9.11
CA ALA A 121 -17.39 8.92 -8.92
C ALA A 121 -18.58 9.84 -9.11
N ALA A 122 -19.76 9.24 -9.29
CA ALA A 122 -21.02 10.00 -9.26
C ALA A 122 -21.21 10.65 -7.88
N ALA A 123 -21.71 11.87 -7.86
CA ALA A 123 -21.86 12.64 -6.62
C ALA A 123 -22.67 11.88 -5.55
N GLY A 124 -22.17 11.82 -4.35
CA GLY A 124 -22.81 11.19 -3.19
C GLY A 124 -22.71 9.66 -3.13
N THR A 125 -22.11 8.99 -4.14
CA THR A 125 -21.97 7.53 -4.15
C THR A 125 -20.63 7.03 -3.61
N ALA A 126 -19.57 7.80 -3.82
CA ALA A 126 -18.25 7.54 -3.26
C ALA A 126 -17.54 8.86 -2.95
N GLN A 127 -16.62 8.80 -2.00
CA GLN A 127 -15.83 9.94 -1.56
C GLN A 127 -14.34 9.58 -1.59
N PRO A 128 -13.56 10.16 -2.52
CA PRO A 128 -12.11 10.09 -2.50
C PRO A 128 -11.53 11.08 -1.48
N ASP A 129 -10.79 10.56 -0.50
CA ASP A 129 -9.97 11.35 0.41
C ASP A 129 -8.51 11.19 0.00
N MET A 130 -7.83 12.30 -0.30
CA MET A 130 -6.41 12.30 -0.58
C MET A 130 -5.65 12.26 0.75
N LEU A 131 -4.99 11.15 1.03
CA LEU A 131 -4.24 10.92 2.28
C LEU A 131 -2.80 11.42 2.17
N LEU A 132 -2.20 11.29 0.98
CA LEU A 132 -0.83 11.68 0.71
C LEU A 132 -0.72 12.24 -0.71
N ASN A 133 0.07 13.30 -0.89
CA ASN A 133 0.37 13.88 -2.19
C ASN A 133 1.84 14.30 -2.23
N GLU A 134 2.70 13.33 -2.53
CA GLU A 134 4.15 13.49 -2.63
C GLU A 134 4.61 13.14 -4.06
N VAL A 135 5.86 13.50 -4.39
CA VAL A 135 6.48 13.09 -5.64
C VAL A 135 7.41 11.91 -5.33
N PRO A 136 7.29 10.79 -6.03
CA PRO A 136 6.50 10.52 -7.24
C PRO A 136 5.17 9.73 -6.99
N GLY A 137 4.42 9.99 -5.96
CA GLY A 137 3.18 9.25 -5.72
C GLY A 137 2.10 10.04 -4.98
N ALA A 138 0.86 9.56 -5.05
CA ALA A 138 -0.25 10.00 -4.20
C ALA A 138 -1.06 8.80 -3.73
N VAL A 139 -1.64 8.90 -2.54
CA VAL A 139 -2.49 7.86 -1.98
C VAL A 139 -3.87 8.42 -1.69
N PHE A 140 -4.88 7.71 -2.15
CA PHE A 140 -6.28 8.03 -1.89
C PHE A 140 -6.94 6.87 -1.16
N ARG A 141 -7.79 7.19 -0.20
CA ARG A 141 -8.80 6.29 0.34
C ARG A 141 -10.14 6.68 -0.27
N VAL A 142 -10.80 5.74 -0.93
CA VAL A 142 -12.10 5.96 -1.53
C VAL A 142 -13.14 5.18 -0.75
N THR A 143 -14.01 5.89 -0.03
CA THR A 143 -15.15 5.32 0.69
C THR A 143 -16.33 5.20 -0.27
N MET A 144 -16.81 3.97 -0.51
CA MET A 144 -17.79 3.63 -1.54
C MET A 144 -19.08 3.11 -0.89
N GLN A 145 -20.21 3.77 -1.16
CA GLN A 145 -21.53 3.27 -0.75
C GLN A 145 -21.90 1.97 -1.50
N PRO A 146 -22.85 1.16 -1.00
CA PRO A 146 -23.38 0.02 -1.74
C PRO A 146 -23.79 0.39 -3.17
N GLY A 147 -23.31 -0.37 -4.15
CA GLY A 147 -23.56 -0.13 -5.56
C GLY A 147 -22.76 1.01 -6.20
N ALA A 148 -21.96 1.76 -5.44
CA ALA A 148 -21.11 2.82 -5.96
C ALA A 148 -20.08 2.28 -6.95
N GLU A 149 -19.76 3.11 -7.96
CA GLU A 149 -18.72 2.85 -8.94
C GLU A 149 -17.74 4.04 -8.99
N VAL A 150 -16.47 3.75 -9.06
CA VAL A 150 -15.37 4.74 -9.09
C VAL A 150 -14.48 4.47 -10.28
N GLU A 151 -14.21 5.50 -11.07
CA GLU A 151 -13.26 5.45 -12.16
C GLU A 151 -11.85 5.80 -11.69
N ILE A 152 -10.89 5.00 -12.08
CA ILE A 152 -9.47 5.14 -11.74
C ILE A 152 -8.65 5.22 -13.02
N ALA A 153 -7.88 6.29 -13.16
CA ALA A 153 -6.91 6.46 -14.24
C ALA A 153 -5.53 5.95 -13.79
N GLY A 154 -4.90 5.09 -14.61
CA GLY A 154 -3.51 4.65 -14.39
C GLY A 154 -2.47 5.74 -14.75
N PRO A 155 -1.23 5.59 -14.30
CA PRO A 155 -0.69 4.44 -13.57
C PRO A 155 -1.08 4.43 -12.09
N ALA A 156 -1.63 3.33 -11.63
CA ALA A 156 -2.10 3.19 -10.26
C ALA A 156 -2.01 1.75 -9.75
N ILE A 157 -1.90 1.59 -8.43
CA ILE A 157 -2.14 0.33 -7.74
C ILE A 157 -3.43 0.45 -6.95
N LEU A 158 -4.30 -0.52 -7.11
CA LEU A 158 -5.55 -0.67 -6.38
C LEU A 158 -5.35 -1.72 -5.29
N ALA A 159 -5.82 -1.44 -4.09
CA ALA A 159 -5.74 -2.35 -2.96
C ALA A 159 -7.08 -2.42 -2.23
N SER A 160 -7.54 -3.63 -1.91
CA SER A 160 -8.55 -3.86 -0.88
C SER A 160 -7.84 -4.04 0.45
N ALA A 161 -7.75 -2.97 1.23
CA ALA A 161 -7.00 -2.99 2.48
C ALA A 161 -7.76 -3.64 3.66
N TYR A 162 -9.06 -3.92 3.48
CA TYR A 162 -9.97 -4.28 4.58
C TYR A 162 -10.82 -5.52 4.32
N ASP A 163 -10.40 -6.39 3.42
CA ASP A 163 -11.22 -7.55 2.99
C ASP A 163 -12.63 -7.14 2.50
N ASP A 164 -12.77 -5.89 2.05
CA ASP A 164 -14.03 -5.36 1.51
C ASP A 164 -14.32 -6.00 0.13
N PRO A 165 -15.55 -6.44 -0.14
CA PRO A 165 -15.91 -7.14 -1.39
C PRO A 165 -16.05 -6.15 -2.57
N LEU A 166 -14.93 -5.66 -3.05
CA LEU A 166 -14.84 -4.82 -4.23
C LEU A 166 -14.66 -5.67 -5.49
N THR A 167 -15.14 -5.19 -6.61
CA THR A 167 -14.97 -5.82 -7.92
C THR A 167 -14.47 -4.80 -8.92
N LEU A 168 -13.39 -5.13 -9.59
CA LEU A 168 -12.92 -4.37 -10.76
C LEU A 168 -13.75 -4.77 -11.97
N LYS A 169 -14.29 -3.79 -12.67
CA LYS A 169 -14.91 -3.95 -13.97
C LYS A 169 -13.92 -3.55 -15.07
N GLU A 170 -13.62 -4.46 -15.94
CA GLU A 170 -12.92 -4.18 -17.18
C GLU A 170 -13.93 -4.13 -18.34
N VAL A 171 -13.72 -3.19 -19.29
CA VAL A 171 -14.68 -2.88 -20.36
C VAL A 171 -14.97 -4.07 -21.28
N ASP A 172 -14.08 -5.06 -21.38
CA ASP A 172 -14.24 -6.25 -22.23
C ASP A 172 -13.74 -7.56 -21.56
N ALA A 173 -13.66 -7.60 -20.24
CA ALA A 173 -13.10 -8.75 -19.51
C ALA A 173 -13.99 -9.17 -18.32
N PHE A 174 -13.68 -10.33 -17.76
CA PHE A 174 -14.34 -10.84 -16.56
C PHE A 174 -14.11 -9.91 -15.38
N ASP A 175 -15.13 -9.73 -14.53
CA ASP A 175 -15.04 -9.03 -13.25
C ASP A 175 -13.94 -9.65 -12.38
N ILE A 176 -12.98 -8.84 -11.92
CA ILE A 176 -11.87 -9.29 -11.07
C ILE A 176 -12.17 -8.88 -9.63
N PRO A 177 -12.37 -9.83 -8.71
CA PRO A 177 -12.64 -9.49 -7.32
C PRO A 177 -11.40 -8.92 -6.63
N LEU A 178 -11.57 -7.79 -5.93
CA LEU A 178 -10.62 -7.19 -5.00
C LEU A 178 -11.19 -7.36 -3.58
N ASP A 179 -11.32 -8.60 -3.13
CA ASP A 179 -12.13 -8.99 -1.97
C ASP A 179 -11.32 -9.42 -0.74
N ASN A 180 -10.01 -9.24 -0.74
CA ASN A 180 -9.16 -9.49 0.42
C ASN A 180 -7.90 -8.62 0.41
N PHE A 181 -7.29 -8.46 1.58
CA PHE A 181 -6.09 -7.67 1.85
C PHE A 181 -4.91 -7.96 0.90
N CYS A 182 -4.79 -9.17 0.42
CA CYS A 182 -3.66 -9.58 -0.42
C CYS A 182 -3.89 -9.38 -1.92
N LYS A 183 -5.01 -8.81 -2.33
CA LYS A 183 -5.29 -8.52 -3.74
C LYS A 183 -4.92 -7.09 -4.08
N LEU A 184 -3.78 -6.96 -4.74
CA LEU A 184 -3.32 -5.70 -5.34
C LEU A 184 -3.43 -5.82 -6.86
N MET A 185 -3.76 -4.71 -7.53
CA MET A 185 -3.86 -4.67 -8.97
C MET A 185 -3.16 -3.45 -9.56
N TRP A 186 -2.38 -3.68 -10.60
CA TRP A 186 -1.74 -2.63 -11.38
C TRP A 186 -2.63 -2.18 -12.54
N VAL A 187 -2.91 -0.88 -12.60
CA VAL A 187 -3.54 -0.21 -13.73
C VAL A 187 -2.47 0.57 -14.49
N CYS A 188 -2.13 0.11 -15.69
CA CYS A 188 -1.12 0.80 -16.53
C CYS A 188 -1.69 2.07 -17.17
N ALA A 189 -0.83 3.06 -17.44
CA ALA A 189 -1.20 4.23 -18.26
C ALA A 189 -1.26 3.83 -19.75
N PRO A 190 -2.14 4.43 -20.56
CA PRO A 190 -3.17 5.44 -20.24
C PRO A 190 -4.54 4.82 -19.87
N ARG A 191 -4.55 3.59 -19.36
CA ARG A 191 -5.78 2.84 -19.08
C ARG A 191 -6.62 3.49 -17.98
N GLN A 192 -7.93 3.38 -18.12
CA GLN A 192 -8.90 3.64 -17.05
C GLN A 192 -9.65 2.35 -16.72
N VAL A 193 -10.00 2.19 -15.46
CA VAL A 193 -10.79 1.06 -14.96
C VAL A 193 -11.87 1.56 -14.03
N ALA A 194 -12.97 0.81 -13.93
CA ALA A 194 -14.02 1.08 -12.97
C ALA A 194 -13.98 0.03 -11.85
N VAL A 195 -14.07 0.49 -10.60
CA VAL A 195 -14.20 -0.39 -9.41
C VAL A 195 -15.60 -0.21 -8.85
N LYS A 196 -16.29 -1.32 -8.58
CA LYS A 196 -17.65 -1.32 -8.04
C LYS A 196 -17.70 -1.96 -6.67
N ASN A 197 -18.43 -1.34 -5.75
CA ASN A 197 -18.82 -1.95 -4.49
C ASN A 197 -20.09 -2.81 -4.70
N LEU A 198 -19.93 -4.13 -4.70
CA LEU A 198 -21.04 -5.09 -4.80
C LEU A 198 -21.61 -5.51 -3.44
N ALA A 199 -21.00 -5.05 -2.33
CA ALA A 199 -21.49 -5.34 -1.00
C ALA A 199 -22.78 -4.58 -0.67
N LYS A 200 -23.48 -5.06 0.37
CA LYS A 200 -24.60 -4.35 1.00
C LYS A 200 -24.17 -3.31 2.04
N GLN A 201 -22.87 -3.16 2.24
CA GLN A 201 -22.25 -2.24 3.19
C GLN A 201 -21.26 -1.33 2.50
N THR A 202 -20.87 -0.26 3.17
CA THR A 202 -19.79 0.63 2.71
C THR A 202 -18.49 -0.14 2.59
N ALA A 203 -17.74 0.08 1.51
CA ALA A 203 -16.44 -0.52 1.25
C ALA A 203 -15.37 0.56 1.06
N ARG A 204 -14.10 0.17 1.21
CA ARG A 204 -12.95 1.09 1.09
C ARG A 204 -11.95 0.55 0.08
N LEU A 205 -11.66 1.39 -0.90
CA LEU A 205 -10.61 1.16 -1.89
C LEU A 205 -9.43 2.08 -1.59
N ILE A 206 -8.22 1.54 -1.61
CA ILE A 206 -6.99 2.32 -1.55
C ILE A 206 -6.39 2.39 -2.95
N VAL A 207 -6.04 3.60 -3.36
CA VAL A 207 -5.49 3.88 -4.69
C VAL A 207 -4.13 4.56 -4.52
N PHE A 208 -3.06 3.89 -4.94
CA PHE A 208 -1.73 4.48 -5.03
C PHE A 208 -1.54 4.94 -6.48
N GLN A 209 -1.60 6.22 -6.74
CA GLN A 209 -1.26 6.78 -8.04
C GLN A 209 0.24 7.03 -8.12
N ILE A 210 0.87 6.52 -9.17
CA ILE A 210 2.31 6.53 -9.36
C ILE A 210 2.71 7.54 -10.45
N GLY A 211 3.80 8.27 -10.20
CA GLY A 211 4.33 9.24 -11.14
C GLY A 211 4.17 10.69 -10.70
N ARG A 212 4.65 11.60 -11.52
CA ARG A 212 4.64 13.05 -11.27
C ARG A 212 3.32 13.69 -11.68
N GLN A 213 2.92 14.76 -11.01
CA GLN A 213 1.79 15.57 -11.47
C GLN A 213 2.10 16.26 -12.80
N THR A 214 1.05 16.49 -13.59
CA THR A 214 1.16 17.26 -14.84
C THR A 214 1.51 18.72 -14.49
N GLY A 215 2.64 19.21 -14.97
CA GLY A 215 3.11 20.60 -14.71
C GLY A 215 4.30 20.70 -13.75
N GLU A 216 4.68 19.67 -13.02
CA GLU A 216 5.93 19.64 -12.25
C GLU A 216 7.14 19.54 -13.20
N ARG A 217 8.08 20.50 -13.07
CA ARG A 217 9.36 20.48 -13.78
C ARG A 217 10.35 19.58 -13.03
N ARG A 218 11.30 19.05 -13.78
CA ARG A 218 12.45 18.30 -13.23
C ARG A 218 13.31 19.21 -12.35
#